data_c71bede79e66475ea629c9a1524609e9
#
_entry.id   c71bede79e66475ea629c9a1524609e9
#
_cell.length_a   1.000
_cell.length_b   1.000
_cell.length_c   1.000
_cell.angle_alpha   90.00
_cell.angle_beta   90.00
_cell.angle_gamma   90.00
#
_symmetry.space_group_name_H-M   'P 1'
#
loop_
_entity.id
_entity.type
_entity.pdbx_description
1 polymer ?
#
loop_
_entity_poly.entity_id
_entity_poly.type
_entity_poly.pdbx_seq_one_letter_code
_entity_poly.pdbx_strand_id
1 'polypeptide(L)'
;VKAGKQQMSILNTNSRYLHANITQLAKTLASTLPPELSVLHFVNSGSEANELALLMAKGMTGSKEVIVSEVGYHGNTNSCIDISSYKFDGKGGSGKPESTHIFPLPDSFRGKYKGENTGLKYAEEVQRLIDALKRQKKKVGAFIIEPIVSCGGQIELPTGFLKKAYKMMRNEGGVCISDEVQTGCGRMGSVFWGFQLHDVVPDIVTIGKPLGNGHPVAAVACTKEVAENFANGMEFFNTFGGNPVS
;
A
#
# COMPACT_ATOMS: atom_id res chain seq x y z
N VAL A 1 -12.91 -22.16 10.30
CA VAL A 1 -14.19 -22.33 11.03
C VAL A 1 -13.96 -22.79 12.47
N LYS A 2 -13.26 -23.91 12.71
CA LYS A 2 -13.08 -24.45 14.08
C LYS A 2 -12.38 -23.45 15.01
N ALA A 3 -11.28 -22.84 14.60
CA ALA A 3 -10.54 -21.85 15.40
C ALA A 3 -11.40 -20.61 15.72
N GLY A 4 -12.07 -20.02 14.71
CA GLY A 4 -12.94 -18.89 14.92
C GLY A 4 -14.10 -19.18 15.87
N LYS A 5 -14.78 -20.35 15.68
CA LYS A 5 -15.86 -20.80 16.59
C LYS A 5 -15.35 -20.97 18.03
N GLN A 6 -14.17 -21.56 18.20
CA GLN A 6 -13.55 -21.72 19.52
C GLN A 6 -13.24 -20.37 20.16
N GLN A 7 -12.62 -19.45 19.43
CA GLN A 7 -12.27 -18.14 19.96
C GLN A 7 -13.50 -17.32 20.27
N MET A 8 -14.57 -17.36 19.44
CA MET A 8 -15.84 -16.69 19.71
C MET A 8 -16.51 -17.18 21.00
N SER A 9 -16.37 -18.47 21.34
CA SER A 9 -16.92 -19.03 22.58
C SER A 9 -16.14 -18.61 23.86
N ILE A 10 -14.91 -18.11 23.69
CA ILE A 10 -14.05 -17.67 24.80
C ILE A 10 -14.12 -16.15 24.96
N LEU A 11 -13.77 -15.44 23.89
CA LEU A 11 -13.72 -13.98 23.89
C LEU A 11 -13.71 -13.42 22.47
N ASN A 12 -14.64 -12.51 22.20
CA ASN A 12 -14.62 -11.62 21.05
C ASN A 12 -14.76 -10.18 21.52
N THR A 13 -13.72 -9.38 21.38
CA THR A 13 -13.70 -8.00 21.90
C THR A 13 -12.78 -7.10 21.07
N ASN A 14 -12.71 -5.83 21.42
CA ASN A 14 -11.86 -4.85 20.76
C ASN A 14 -10.38 -5.00 21.18
N SER A 15 -9.50 -4.37 20.38
CA SER A 15 -8.03 -4.45 20.55
C SER A 15 -7.47 -3.70 21.77
N ARG A 16 -8.31 -2.97 22.51
CA ARG A 16 -7.91 -2.32 23.77
C ARG A 16 -7.50 -3.33 24.84
N TYR A 17 -8.08 -4.51 24.82
CA TYR A 17 -7.74 -5.59 25.75
C TYR A 17 -6.63 -6.45 25.14
N LEU A 18 -5.56 -6.65 25.92
CA LEU A 18 -4.40 -7.44 25.49
C LEU A 18 -4.80 -8.89 25.21
N HIS A 19 -4.40 -9.40 24.05
CA HIS A 19 -4.62 -10.78 23.67
C HIS A 19 -3.42 -11.36 22.91
N ALA A 20 -3.07 -12.61 23.21
CA ALA A 20 -1.89 -13.25 22.63
C ALA A 20 -1.96 -13.41 21.10
N ASN A 21 -3.17 -13.59 20.55
CA ASN A 21 -3.36 -13.81 19.11
C ASN A 21 -2.81 -12.66 18.27
N ILE A 22 -3.05 -11.40 18.66
CA ILE A 22 -2.55 -10.24 17.91
C ILE A 22 -1.01 -10.21 17.87
N THR A 23 -0.39 -10.48 19.03
CA THR A 23 1.07 -10.52 19.13
C THR A 23 1.66 -11.67 18.33
N GLN A 24 1.01 -12.84 18.36
CA GLN A 24 1.45 -14.00 17.59
C GLN A 24 1.31 -13.76 16.08
N LEU A 25 0.19 -13.21 15.63
CA LEU A 25 -0.01 -12.84 14.23
C LEU A 25 1.02 -11.80 13.78
N ALA A 26 1.29 -10.77 14.60
CA ALA A 26 2.30 -9.76 14.32
C ALA A 26 3.69 -10.40 14.13
N LYS A 27 4.11 -11.29 15.02
CA LYS A 27 5.39 -12.01 14.91
C LYS A 27 5.45 -12.87 13.65
N THR A 28 4.38 -13.58 13.34
CA THR A 28 4.30 -14.43 12.14
C THR A 28 4.40 -13.59 10.86
N LEU A 29 3.67 -12.49 10.77
CA LEU A 29 3.77 -11.60 9.62
C LEU A 29 5.15 -10.96 9.51
N ALA A 30 5.69 -10.44 10.59
CA ALA A 30 7.02 -9.83 10.61
C ALA A 30 8.11 -10.81 10.16
N SER A 31 7.99 -12.10 10.49
CA SER A 31 8.97 -13.12 10.05
C SER A 31 8.96 -13.38 8.53
N THR A 32 7.92 -12.95 7.82
CA THR A 32 7.82 -13.07 6.35
C THR A 32 8.23 -11.81 5.61
N LEU A 33 8.38 -10.71 6.32
CA LEU A 33 8.75 -9.39 5.78
C LEU A 33 10.26 -9.16 5.89
N PRO A 34 10.82 -8.28 5.06
CA PRO A 34 12.17 -7.74 5.29
C PRO A 34 12.28 -7.08 6.68
N PRO A 35 13.45 -7.16 7.34
CA PRO A 35 13.64 -6.66 8.71
C PRO A 35 13.38 -5.16 8.87
N GLU A 36 13.45 -4.39 7.78
CA GLU A 36 13.13 -2.97 7.75
C GLU A 36 11.65 -2.69 8.06
N LEU A 37 10.75 -3.62 7.69
CA LEU A 37 9.30 -3.51 7.88
C LEU A 37 8.87 -4.18 9.20
N SER A 38 9.32 -3.61 10.31
CA SER A 38 9.26 -4.24 11.63
C SER A 38 8.08 -3.81 12.51
N VAL A 39 7.31 -2.80 12.10
CA VAL A 39 6.16 -2.30 12.87
C VAL A 39 4.87 -2.62 12.14
N LEU A 40 3.92 -3.24 12.86
CA LEU A 40 2.62 -3.63 12.31
C LEU A 40 1.47 -2.95 13.04
N HIS A 41 0.50 -2.48 12.23
CA HIS A 41 -0.78 -1.96 12.72
C HIS A 41 -1.89 -2.80 12.11
N PHE A 42 -2.87 -3.24 12.91
CA PHE A 42 -3.99 -4.04 12.44
C PHE A 42 -5.24 -3.20 12.24
N VAL A 43 -5.93 -3.48 11.15
CA VAL A 43 -7.21 -2.88 10.72
C VAL A 43 -8.11 -3.99 10.16
N ASN A 44 -9.27 -3.66 9.57
CA ASN A 44 -10.24 -4.68 9.18
C ASN A 44 -10.39 -4.87 7.66
N SER A 45 -9.86 -3.96 6.86
CA SER A 45 -9.98 -4.00 5.41
C SER A 45 -8.77 -3.38 4.71
N GLY A 46 -8.58 -3.74 3.43
CA GLY A 46 -7.56 -3.10 2.58
C GLY A 46 -7.78 -1.59 2.43
N SER A 47 -9.03 -1.12 2.40
CA SER A 47 -9.33 0.31 2.38
C SER A 47 -8.85 1.02 3.64
N GLU A 48 -9.11 0.45 4.83
CA GLU A 48 -8.58 0.99 6.09
C GLU A 48 -7.04 0.95 6.12
N ALA A 49 -6.43 -0.12 5.58
CA ALA A 49 -4.97 -0.23 5.51
C ALA A 49 -4.37 0.88 4.62
N ASN A 50 -4.96 1.14 3.45
CA ASN A 50 -4.49 2.19 2.56
C ASN A 50 -4.75 3.59 3.12
N GLU A 51 -5.89 3.83 3.79
CA GLU A 51 -6.14 5.09 4.53
C GLU A 51 -5.05 5.34 5.58
N LEU A 52 -4.74 4.33 6.38
CA LEU A 52 -3.70 4.45 7.40
C LEU A 52 -2.32 4.69 6.78
N ALA A 53 -1.97 3.99 5.69
CA ALA A 53 -0.72 4.18 4.98
C ALA A 53 -0.57 5.61 4.44
N LEU A 54 -1.65 6.18 3.86
CA LEU A 54 -1.66 7.56 3.39
C LEU A 54 -1.52 8.57 4.55
N LEU A 55 -2.18 8.30 5.68
CA LEU A 55 -2.08 9.12 6.88
C LEU A 55 -0.65 9.13 7.43
N MET A 56 0.01 7.96 7.50
CA MET A 56 1.40 7.81 7.89
C MET A 56 2.34 8.56 6.94
N ALA A 57 2.18 8.37 5.63
CA ALA A 57 2.99 9.04 4.62
C ALA A 57 2.85 10.56 4.67
N LYS A 58 1.61 11.07 4.87
CA LYS A 58 1.36 12.50 5.06
C LYS A 58 2.01 13.02 6.35
N GLY A 59 1.94 12.26 7.44
CA GLY A 59 2.61 12.61 8.70
C GLY A 59 4.12 12.75 8.52
N MET A 60 4.74 11.82 7.81
CA MET A 60 6.19 11.80 7.56
C MET A 60 6.65 12.93 6.63
N THR A 61 5.92 13.18 5.53
CA THR A 61 6.34 14.11 4.48
C THR A 61 5.80 15.53 4.63
N GLY A 62 4.73 15.69 5.41
CA GLY A 62 3.94 16.93 5.48
C GLY A 62 3.21 17.27 4.17
N SER A 63 3.10 16.31 3.23
CA SER A 63 2.51 16.50 1.91
C SER A 63 1.32 15.57 1.68
N LYS A 64 0.31 16.08 0.96
CA LYS A 64 -0.85 15.31 0.50
C LYS A 64 -0.73 14.84 -0.96
N GLU A 65 0.35 15.22 -1.66
CA GLU A 65 0.55 14.90 -3.07
C GLU A 65 0.87 13.41 -3.23
N VAL A 66 0.08 12.67 -4.00
CA VAL A 66 0.23 11.22 -4.20
C VAL A 66 0.42 10.90 -5.66
N ILE A 67 1.43 10.11 -5.98
CA ILE A 67 1.71 9.61 -7.33
C ILE A 67 1.17 8.18 -7.45
N VAL A 68 0.32 7.93 -8.44
CA VAL A 68 -0.40 6.66 -8.65
C VAL A 68 -0.35 6.21 -10.10
N SER A 69 -0.56 4.92 -10.35
CA SER A 69 -0.71 4.38 -11.69
C SER A 69 -2.09 4.68 -12.27
N GLU A 70 -2.15 4.91 -13.58
CA GLU A 70 -3.39 4.76 -14.34
C GLU A 70 -4.03 3.39 -14.05
N VAL A 71 -5.36 3.36 -13.94
CA VAL A 71 -6.21 2.21 -13.56
C VAL A 71 -5.87 1.51 -12.25
N GLY A 72 -5.06 2.13 -11.38
CA GLY A 72 -4.81 1.65 -10.02
C GLY A 72 -6.08 1.66 -9.16
N TYR A 73 -6.20 0.70 -8.24
CA TYR A 73 -7.31 0.59 -7.30
C TYR A 73 -6.83 0.30 -5.90
N HIS A 74 -7.18 1.18 -4.95
CA HIS A 74 -6.67 1.13 -3.58
C HIS A 74 -7.77 1.10 -2.49
N GLY A 75 -9.04 1.04 -2.88
CA GLY A 75 -10.14 0.90 -1.94
C GLY A 75 -11.34 1.81 -2.21
N ASN A 76 -12.27 1.87 -1.23
CA ASN A 76 -13.57 2.51 -1.35
C ASN A 76 -13.84 3.62 -0.32
N THR A 77 -12.87 3.96 0.53
CA THR A 77 -12.95 5.16 1.37
C THR A 77 -12.64 6.40 0.53
N ASN A 78 -12.97 7.58 1.01
CA ASN A 78 -12.79 8.80 0.22
C ASN A 78 -11.35 8.98 -0.26
N SER A 79 -10.36 8.90 0.64
CA SER A 79 -8.96 9.03 0.23
C SER A 79 -8.48 7.91 -0.69
N CYS A 80 -9.00 6.68 -0.53
CA CYS A 80 -8.69 5.58 -1.44
C CYS A 80 -9.31 5.78 -2.83
N ILE A 81 -10.53 6.33 -2.93
CA ILE A 81 -11.15 6.70 -4.20
C ILE A 81 -10.34 7.80 -4.88
N ASP A 82 -9.91 8.80 -4.12
CA ASP A 82 -9.12 9.94 -4.60
C ASP A 82 -7.77 9.53 -5.23
N ILE A 83 -7.23 8.37 -4.86
CA ILE A 83 -5.98 7.83 -5.41
C ILE A 83 -6.19 6.63 -6.36
N SER A 84 -7.43 6.27 -6.65
CA SER A 84 -7.80 5.14 -7.50
C SER A 84 -8.38 5.63 -8.83
N SER A 85 -7.54 5.76 -9.87
CA SER A 85 -8.03 6.21 -11.17
C SER A 85 -9.05 5.25 -11.78
N TYR A 86 -8.97 3.97 -11.48
CA TYR A 86 -10.03 3.00 -11.78
C TYR A 86 -11.42 3.44 -11.26
N LYS A 87 -11.48 4.19 -10.15
CA LYS A 87 -12.73 4.67 -9.55
C LYS A 87 -13.11 6.05 -10.06
N PHE A 88 -12.24 7.06 -9.93
CA PHE A 88 -12.61 8.43 -10.23
C PHE A 88 -12.71 8.73 -11.73
N ASP A 89 -12.05 7.96 -12.61
CA ASP A 89 -12.19 8.03 -14.07
C ASP A 89 -13.29 7.08 -14.58
N GLY A 90 -13.80 6.18 -13.72
CA GLY A 90 -14.86 5.24 -14.05
C GLY A 90 -16.26 5.88 -14.09
N LYS A 91 -17.25 5.10 -14.52
CA LYS A 91 -18.66 5.54 -14.53
C LYS A 91 -19.12 5.94 -13.13
N GLY A 92 -19.59 7.17 -12.98
CA GLY A 92 -20.03 7.74 -11.69
C GLY A 92 -18.89 8.29 -10.82
N GLY A 93 -17.66 8.28 -11.33
CA GLY A 93 -16.53 8.93 -10.67
C GLY A 93 -16.60 10.45 -10.76
N SER A 94 -15.96 11.13 -9.80
CA SER A 94 -15.92 12.59 -9.69
C SER A 94 -14.72 13.24 -10.38
N GLY A 95 -13.93 12.44 -11.08
CA GLY A 95 -12.69 12.91 -11.73
C GLY A 95 -11.50 12.96 -10.76
N LYS A 96 -10.34 13.26 -11.32
CA LYS A 96 -9.06 13.25 -10.62
C LYS A 96 -8.93 14.42 -9.62
N PRO A 97 -8.64 14.16 -8.34
CA PRO A 97 -8.33 15.22 -7.37
C PRO A 97 -7.03 15.95 -7.73
N GLU A 98 -6.92 17.21 -7.29
CA GLU A 98 -5.74 18.04 -7.56
C GLU A 98 -4.45 17.48 -6.96
N SER A 99 -4.54 16.81 -5.81
CA SER A 99 -3.40 16.21 -5.12
C SER A 99 -2.97 14.84 -5.66
N THR A 100 -3.68 14.29 -6.65
CA THR A 100 -3.38 12.99 -7.24
C THR A 100 -2.70 13.16 -8.60
N HIS A 101 -1.56 12.51 -8.78
CA HIS A 101 -0.71 12.61 -9.97
C HIS A 101 -0.59 11.23 -10.60
N ILE A 102 -1.06 11.11 -11.86
CA ILE A 102 -1.18 9.83 -12.55
C ILE A 102 -0.04 9.68 -13.57
N PHE A 103 0.66 8.55 -13.51
CA PHE A 103 1.54 8.11 -14.58
C PHE A 103 0.88 6.98 -15.38
N PRO A 104 1.24 6.82 -16.68
CA PRO A 104 0.67 5.78 -17.53
C PRO A 104 0.87 4.38 -16.97
N LEU A 105 -0.14 3.50 -17.11
CA LEU A 105 -0.06 2.09 -16.72
C LEU A 105 1.21 1.45 -17.26
N PRO A 106 2.07 0.85 -16.41
CA PRO A 106 3.33 0.25 -16.84
C PRO A 106 3.13 -1.13 -17.50
N ASP A 107 2.41 -1.14 -18.60
CA ASP A 107 2.13 -2.33 -19.42
C ASP A 107 3.13 -2.41 -20.58
N SER A 108 4.02 -3.41 -20.55
CA SER A 108 5.01 -3.63 -21.60
C SER A 108 4.41 -4.23 -22.90
N PHE A 109 3.19 -4.75 -22.83
CA PHE A 109 2.52 -5.41 -23.96
C PHE A 109 1.61 -4.44 -24.75
N ARG A 110 0.69 -3.73 -24.05
CA ARG A 110 -0.30 -2.83 -24.67
C ARG A 110 -0.07 -1.36 -24.38
N GLY A 111 0.77 -1.06 -23.38
CA GLY A 111 0.95 0.29 -22.89
C GLY A 111 1.76 1.22 -23.80
N LYS A 112 2.09 2.38 -23.25
CA LYS A 112 2.76 3.49 -23.94
C LYS A 112 4.16 3.12 -24.43
N TYR A 113 4.91 2.32 -23.68
CA TYR A 113 6.27 1.91 -23.98
C TYR A 113 6.37 0.41 -24.16
N LYS A 114 7.12 -0.03 -25.17
CA LYS A 114 7.35 -1.44 -25.53
C LYS A 114 8.83 -1.68 -25.79
N GLY A 115 9.22 -2.97 -25.79
CA GLY A 115 10.58 -3.41 -26.11
C GLY A 115 11.55 -3.16 -24.97
N GLU A 116 12.80 -2.89 -25.29
CA GLU A 116 13.89 -2.75 -24.33
C GLU A 116 13.73 -1.53 -23.42
N ASN A 117 14.20 -1.66 -22.19
CA ASN A 117 14.21 -0.60 -21.17
C ASN A 117 12.83 -0.02 -20.86
N THR A 118 11.76 -0.77 -21.11
CA THR A 118 10.38 -0.33 -20.84
C THR A 118 10.19 0.14 -19.41
N GLY A 119 10.74 -0.60 -18.44
CA GLY A 119 10.63 -0.21 -17.02
C GLY A 119 11.29 1.14 -16.72
N LEU A 120 12.45 1.43 -17.31
CA LEU A 120 13.09 2.71 -17.13
C LEU A 120 12.33 3.86 -17.77
N LYS A 121 11.73 3.65 -18.95
CA LYS A 121 10.89 4.65 -19.63
C LYS A 121 9.65 5.00 -18.81
N TYR A 122 9.00 4.01 -18.18
CA TYR A 122 7.88 4.28 -17.26
C TYR A 122 8.34 4.97 -15.97
N ALA A 123 9.53 4.67 -15.46
CA ALA A 123 10.07 5.38 -14.31
C ALA A 123 10.34 6.87 -14.63
N GLU A 124 10.70 7.20 -15.87
CA GLU A 124 10.84 8.60 -16.32
C GLU A 124 9.50 9.36 -16.26
N GLU A 125 8.35 8.69 -16.45
CA GLU A 125 7.04 9.33 -16.25
C GLU A 125 6.83 9.73 -14.79
N VAL A 126 7.25 8.88 -13.85
CA VAL A 126 7.23 9.24 -12.41
C VAL A 126 8.15 10.44 -12.15
N GLN A 127 9.36 10.47 -12.75
CA GLN A 127 10.27 11.61 -12.61
C GLN A 127 9.65 12.91 -13.15
N ARG A 128 8.94 12.87 -14.28
CA ARG A 128 8.25 14.04 -14.83
C ARG A 128 7.20 14.61 -13.87
N LEU A 129 6.48 13.74 -13.15
CA LEU A 129 5.50 14.17 -12.14
C LEU A 129 6.21 14.80 -10.93
N ILE A 130 7.28 14.21 -10.46
CA ILE A 130 8.12 14.76 -9.39
C ILE A 130 8.63 16.16 -9.79
N ASP A 131 9.18 16.32 -11.00
CA ASP A 131 9.68 17.60 -11.50
C ASP A 131 8.56 18.64 -11.64
N ALA A 132 7.34 18.20 -12.02
CA ALA A 132 6.18 19.07 -12.10
C ALA A 132 5.76 19.60 -10.71
N LEU A 133 5.76 18.74 -9.69
CA LEU A 133 5.52 19.13 -8.30
C LEU A 133 6.57 20.13 -7.80
N LYS A 134 7.84 19.89 -8.09
CA LYS A 134 8.94 20.80 -7.73
C LYS A 134 8.77 22.18 -8.36
N ARG A 135 8.41 22.24 -9.65
CA ARG A 135 8.10 23.52 -10.32
C ARG A 135 6.95 24.30 -9.66
N GLN A 136 5.98 23.57 -9.11
CA GLN A 136 4.86 24.14 -8.35
C GLN A 136 5.21 24.43 -6.88
N LYS A 137 6.47 24.22 -6.45
CA LYS A 137 6.92 24.32 -5.06
C LYS A 137 6.14 23.42 -4.09
N LYS A 138 5.60 22.31 -4.59
CA LYS A 138 4.95 21.27 -3.81
C LYS A 138 5.96 20.18 -3.44
N LYS A 139 5.86 19.65 -2.21
CA LYS A 139 6.64 18.51 -1.77
C LYS A 139 6.02 17.23 -2.32
N VAL A 140 6.86 16.25 -2.66
CA VAL A 140 6.39 14.90 -2.96
C VAL A 140 5.91 14.26 -1.66
N GLY A 141 4.75 13.61 -1.68
CA GLY A 141 4.18 12.93 -0.51
C GLY A 141 4.38 11.43 -0.60
N ALA A 142 3.50 10.73 -1.28
CA ALA A 142 3.54 9.28 -1.42
C ALA A 142 3.56 8.82 -2.88
N PHE A 143 4.14 7.65 -3.09
CA PHE A 143 3.97 6.82 -4.28
C PHE A 143 3.32 5.52 -3.82
N ILE A 144 2.16 5.18 -4.36
CA ILE A 144 1.47 3.94 -4.06
C ILE A 144 1.19 3.16 -5.34
N ILE A 145 1.46 1.87 -5.30
CA ILE A 145 1.22 0.97 -6.43
C ILE A 145 0.98 -0.47 -5.95
N GLU A 146 0.14 -1.19 -6.67
CA GLU A 146 0.03 -2.65 -6.61
C GLU A 146 1.23 -3.26 -7.36
N PRO A 147 1.99 -4.22 -6.82
CA PRO A 147 3.11 -4.87 -7.52
C PRO A 147 2.70 -5.59 -8.82
N ILE A 148 1.42 -6.00 -8.89
CA ILE A 148 0.71 -6.34 -10.13
C ILE A 148 -0.57 -5.53 -10.13
N VAL A 149 -0.78 -4.69 -11.14
CA VAL A 149 -1.95 -3.80 -11.22
C VAL A 149 -3.18 -4.63 -11.57
N SER A 150 -3.96 -4.96 -10.54
CA SER A 150 -5.01 -5.98 -10.66
C SER A 150 -6.23 -5.52 -11.46
N CYS A 151 -6.83 -4.38 -11.10
CA CYS A 151 -7.99 -3.83 -11.80
C CYS A 151 -7.64 -3.34 -13.22
N GLY A 152 -6.38 -3.05 -13.48
CA GLY A 152 -5.85 -2.71 -14.80
C GLY A 152 -5.75 -3.90 -15.76
N GLY A 153 -5.95 -5.13 -15.28
CA GLY A 153 -5.90 -6.35 -16.12
C GLY A 153 -4.84 -7.36 -15.68
N GLN A 154 -4.45 -7.37 -14.43
CA GLN A 154 -3.37 -8.23 -13.88
C GLN A 154 -2.03 -7.93 -14.57
N ILE A 155 -1.68 -6.65 -14.66
CA ILE A 155 -0.48 -6.19 -15.35
C ILE A 155 0.73 -6.30 -14.45
N GLU A 156 1.68 -7.13 -14.85
CA GLU A 156 3.00 -7.24 -14.22
C GLU A 156 3.83 -6.00 -14.56
N LEU A 157 4.47 -5.42 -13.54
CA LEU A 157 5.31 -4.24 -13.71
C LEU A 157 6.62 -4.62 -14.43
N PRO A 158 7.06 -3.85 -15.45
CA PRO A 158 8.27 -4.18 -16.19
C PRO A 158 9.53 -4.07 -15.32
N THR A 159 10.49 -4.96 -15.57
CA THR A 159 11.75 -5.04 -14.84
C THR A 159 12.43 -3.67 -14.71
N GLY A 160 12.89 -3.35 -13.51
CA GLY A 160 13.62 -2.12 -13.19
C GLY A 160 12.73 -0.90 -12.93
N PHE A 161 11.44 -0.94 -13.28
CA PHE A 161 10.50 0.17 -13.07
C PHE A 161 10.42 0.54 -11.58
N LEU A 162 9.98 -0.39 -10.74
CA LEU A 162 9.69 -0.11 -9.34
C LEU A 162 10.95 0.30 -8.56
N LYS A 163 12.07 -0.36 -8.84
CA LYS A 163 13.36 -0.03 -8.23
C LYS A 163 13.80 1.41 -8.53
N LYS A 164 13.60 1.85 -9.78
CA LYS A 164 13.95 3.22 -10.20
C LYS A 164 12.97 4.23 -9.63
N ALA A 165 11.67 3.95 -9.66
CA ALA A 165 10.62 4.82 -9.11
C ALA A 165 10.82 5.06 -7.61
N TYR A 166 11.04 4.00 -6.82
CA TYR A 166 11.30 4.12 -5.39
C TYR A 166 12.53 4.97 -5.08
N LYS A 167 13.62 4.77 -5.84
CA LYS A 167 14.82 5.60 -5.69
C LYS A 167 14.53 7.07 -5.94
N MET A 168 13.78 7.40 -6.99
CA MET A 168 13.41 8.78 -7.33
C MET A 168 12.55 9.41 -6.23
N MET A 169 11.54 8.69 -5.75
CA MET A 169 10.66 9.15 -4.67
C MET A 169 11.42 9.46 -3.39
N ARG A 170 12.27 8.53 -2.94
CA ARG A 170 13.07 8.70 -1.72
C ARG A 170 14.09 9.82 -1.82
N ASN A 171 14.68 10.05 -2.99
CA ASN A 171 15.59 11.18 -3.20
C ASN A 171 14.92 12.55 -2.97
N GLU A 172 13.61 12.63 -3.09
CA GLU A 172 12.80 13.83 -2.85
C GLU A 172 12.06 13.79 -1.50
N GLY A 173 12.38 12.83 -0.64
CA GLY A 173 11.77 12.68 0.68
C GLY A 173 10.36 12.09 0.66
N GLY A 174 9.93 11.51 -0.46
CA GLY A 174 8.64 10.84 -0.58
C GLY A 174 8.65 9.42 -0.02
N VAL A 175 7.46 8.92 0.35
CA VAL A 175 7.23 7.59 0.93
C VAL A 175 6.74 6.62 -0.14
N CYS A 176 7.32 5.42 -0.18
CA CYS A 176 6.95 4.35 -1.11
C CYS A 176 6.03 3.33 -0.43
N ILE A 177 4.81 3.17 -0.95
CA ILE A 177 3.79 2.26 -0.44
C ILE A 177 3.58 1.14 -1.46
N SER A 178 3.73 -0.12 -1.01
CA SER A 178 3.34 -1.30 -1.79
C SER A 178 1.95 -1.75 -1.34
N ASP A 179 0.97 -1.71 -2.23
CA ASP A 179 -0.36 -2.24 -1.98
C ASP A 179 -0.37 -3.75 -2.28
N GLU A 180 -0.20 -4.53 -1.22
CA GLU A 180 -0.19 -6.00 -1.25
C GLU A 180 -1.56 -6.62 -0.96
N VAL A 181 -2.61 -5.82 -0.94
CA VAL A 181 -3.98 -6.29 -0.63
C VAL A 181 -4.45 -7.37 -1.60
N GLN A 182 -3.96 -7.37 -2.84
CA GLN A 182 -4.25 -8.39 -3.85
C GLN A 182 -3.11 -9.39 -4.03
N THR A 183 -1.87 -8.96 -3.92
CA THR A 183 -0.66 -9.68 -4.33
C THR A 183 0.04 -10.41 -3.18
N GLY A 184 -0.19 -10.01 -1.95
CA GLY A 184 0.50 -10.55 -0.78
C GLY A 184 0.07 -11.95 -0.35
N CYS A 185 0.71 -12.43 0.72
CA CYS A 185 0.45 -13.71 1.36
C CYS A 185 0.61 -14.92 0.41
N GLY A 186 1.66 -14.93 -0.42
CA GLY A 186 1.99 -16.04 -1.31
C GLY A 186 1.14 -16.13 -2.59
N ARG A 187 0.30 -15.12 -2.89
CA ARG A 187 -0.53 -15.08 -4.11
C ARG A 187 0.28 -15.21 -5.39
N MET A 188 1.52 -14.71 -5.39
CA MET A 188 2.40 -14.71 -6.54
C MET A 188 3.04 -16.06 -6.83
N GLY A 189 3.00 -17.01 -5.91
CA GLY A 189 3.57 -18.34 -6.04
C GLY A 189 5.09 -18.40 -5.83
N SER A 190 5.86 -17.63 -6.56
CA SER A 190 7.34 -17.59 -6.47
C SER A 190 7.87 -16.79 -5.28
N VAL A 191 7.11 -15.84 -4.78
CA VAL A 191 7.46 -14.98 -3.63
C VAL A 191 6.27 -14.85 -2.68
N PHE A 192 6.52 -14.49 -1.42
CA PHE A 192 5.45 -14.31 -0.44
C PHE A 192 4.79 -12.92 -0.56
N TRP A 193 5.58 -11.88 -0.88
CA TRP A 193 5.13 -10.50 -1.12
C TRP A 193 5.44 -10.09 -2.54
N GLY A 194 4.49 -9.44 -3.22
CA GLY A 194 4.62 -9.07 -4.63
C GLY A 194 5.78 -8.11 -4.90
N PHE A 195 6.11 -7.19 -3.98
CA PHE A 195 7.26 -6.28 -4.13
C PHE A 195 8.60 -7.02 -4.26
N GLN A 196 8.69 -8.25 -3.75
CA GLN A 196 9.91 -9.07 -3.85
C GLN A 196 10.24 -9.47 -5.31
N LEU A 197 9.23 -9.52 -6.21
CA LEU A 197 9.45 -9.71 -7.65
C LEU A 197 10.33 -8.63 -8.29
N HIS A 198 10.41 -7.48 -7.64
CA HIS A 198 11.07 -6.28 -8.17
C HIS A 198 12.36 -5.91 -7.43
N ASP A 199 12.84 -6.77 -6.52
CA ASP A 199 14.04 -6.54 -5.70
C ASP A 199 14.02 -5.18 -4.98
N VAL A 200 12.88 -4.83 -4.38
CA VAL A 200 12.69 -3.60 -3.61
C VAL A 200 12.12 -3.87 -2.24
N VAL A 201 12.37 -2.96 -1.30
CA VAL A 201 11.70 -2.91 -0.01
C VAL A 201 10.95 -1.58 0.05
N PRO A 202 9.61 -1.56 0.18
CA PRO A 202 8.84 -0.33 0.36
C PRO A 202 9.02 0.23 1.78
N ASP A 203 8.56 1.45 2.01
CA ASP A 203 8.54 2.06 3.35
C ASP A 203 7.29 1.63 4.13
N ILE A 204 6.20 1.35 3.40
CA ILE A 204 4.93 0.87 3.93
C ILE A 204 4.39 -0.25 3.02
N VAL A 205 3.85 -1.29 3.62
CA VAL A 205 3.10 -2.38 2.95
C VAL A 205 1.70 -2.44 3.51
N THR A 206 0.70 -2.42 2.63
CA THR A 206 -0.70 -2.64 3.02
C THR A 206 -1.13 -4.06 2.68
N ILE A 207 -1.77 -4.73 3.61
CA ILE A 207 -2.09 -6.15 3.56
C ILE A 207 -3.59 -6.34 3.82
N GLY A 208 -4.25 -7.19 3.07
CA GLY A 208 -5.68 -7.44 3.25
C GLY A 208 -6.12 -8.78 2.65
N LYS A 209 -7.30 -8.83 2.08
CA LYS A 209 -7.92 -9.99 1.39
C LYS A 209 -7.48 -11.39 1.87
N PRO A 210 -6.34 -11.96 1.38
CA PRO A 210 -5.94 -13.33 1.74
C PRO A 210 -5.56 -13.49 3.21
N LEU A 211 -5.16 -12.42 3.90
CA LEU A 211 -4.70 -12.47 5.29
C LEU A 211 -5.72 -13.15 6.21
N GLY A 212 -7.00 -12.78 6.10
CA GLY A 212 -8.07 -13.28 6.94
C GLY A 212 -8.73 -14.56 6.46
N ASN A 213 -8.34 -15.10 5.29
CA ASN A 213 -9.01 -16.26 4.70
C ASN A 213 -10.55 -16.15 4.71
N GLY A 214 -11.06 -14.96 4.36
CA GLY A 214 -12.49 -14.62 4.36
C GLY A 214 -12.99 -13.90 5.62
N HIS A 215 -12.19 -13.83 6.68
CA HIS A 215 -12.51 -13.02 7.87
C HIS A 215 -11.98 -11.58 7.71
N PRO A 216 -12.70 -10.55 8.21
CA PRO A 216 -12.26 -9.16 8.11
C PRO A 216 -11.02 -8.89 8.97
N VAL A 217 -9.84 -8.96 8.36
CA VAL A 217 -8.57 -8.57 8.95
C VAL A 217 -7.65 -8.03 7.87
N ALA A 218 -6.96 -6.95 8.18
CA ALA A 218 -5.95 -6.33 7.36
C ALA A 218 -4.84 -5.75 8.24
N ALA A 219 -3.73 -5.38 7.63
CA ALA A 219 -2.61 -4.81 8.36
C ALA A 219 -1.85 -3.79 7.51
N VAL A 220 -1.13 -2.92 8.20
CA VAL A 220 -0.08 -2.07 7.64
C VAL A 220 1.22 -2.47 8.29
N ALA A 221 2.22 -2.84 7.48
CA ALA A 221 3.59 -3.01 7.94
C ALA A 221 4.41 -1.82 7.47
N CYS A 222 5.23 -1.24 8.35
CA CYS A 222 6.03 -0.08 8.00
C CYS A 222 7.42 -0.11 8.66
N THR A 223 8.29 0.77 8.17
CA THR A 223 9.59 0.99 8.78
C THR A 223 9.44 1.66 10.15
N LYS A 224 10.44 1.49 11.01
CA LYS A 224 10.48 2.14 12.32
C LYS A 224 10.41 3.66 12.19
N GLU A 225 11.10 4.23 11.22
CA GLU A 225 11.08 5.68 10.96
C GLU A 225 9.67 6.20 10.65
N VAL A 226 8.91 5.51 9.79
CA VAL A 226 7.51 5.86 9.52
C VAL A 226 6.66 5.78 10.77
N ALA A 227 6.80 4.71 11.56
CA ALA A 227 6.04 4.54 12.79
C ALA A 227 6.36 5.60 13.85
N GLU A 228 7.62 5.96 14.02
CA GLU A 228 8.07 7.01 14.96
C GLU A 228 7.54 8.40 14.56
N ASN A 229 7.54 8.72 13.27
CA ASN A 229 6.94 9.97 12.77
C ASN A 229 5.42 9.99 12.91
N PHE A 230 4.76 8.84 12.83
CA PHE A 230 3.33 8.72 13.04
C PHE A 230 2.93 8.85 14.52
N ALA A 231 3.81 8.51 15.44
CA ALA A 231 3.62 8.66 16.89
C ALA A 231 3.74 10.16 17.32
N ASN A 232 2.93 11.02 16.72
CA ASN A 232 2.98 12.49 16.84
C ASN A 232 2.06 13.06 17.94
N GLY A 233 1.45 12.20 18.77
CA GLY A 233 0.52 12.59 19.83
C GLY A 233 -0.96 12.57 19.42
N MET A 234 -1.28 12.45 18.14
CA MET A 234 -2.64 12.16 17.67
C MET A 234 -2.90 10.66 17.85
N GLU A 235 -3.87 10.32 18.72
CA GLU A 235 -4.24 8.93 18.94
C GLU A 235 -4.83 8.31 17.67
N PHE A 236 -4.28 7.19 17.22
CA PHE A 236 -4.90 6.30 16.24
C PHE A 236 -5.39 5.03 16.93
N PHE A 237 -6.68 4.81 16.91
CA PHE A 237 -7.30 3.63 17.49
C PHE A 237 -8.29 3.02 16.51
N ASN A 238 -8.09 1.76 16.15
CA ASN A 238 -9.02 0.96 15.38
C ASN A 238 -9.69 -0.07 16.30
N THR A 239 -10.98 0.10 16.60
CA THR A 239 -11.69 -0.66 17.63
C THR A 239 -11.58 -2.17 17.43
N PHE A 240 -11.73 -2.67 16.21
CA PHE A 240 -11.76 -4.11 15.92
C PHE A 240 -10.56 -4.59 15.11
N GLY A 241 -9.62 -3.71 14.79
CA GLY A 241 -8.36 -4.08 14.14
C GLY A 241 -7.53 -4.98 15.07
N GLY A 242 -7.34 -6.24 14.67
CA GLY A 242 -6.62 -7.23 15.49
C GLY A 242 -7.45 -7.80 16.64
N ASN A 243 -8.79 -7.85 16.53
CA ASN A 243 -9.61 -8.56 17.51
C ASN A 243 -9.25 -10.05 17.58
N PRO A 244 -9.48 -10.73 18.72
CA PRO A 244 -8.96 -12.07 18.94
C PRO A 244 -9.56 -13.15 18.03
N VAL A 245 -10.74 -12.93 17.44
CA VAL A 245 -11.38 -13.88 16.53
C VAL A 245 -10.77 -13.82 15.14
N SER A 246 -10.44 -12.61 14.64
CA SER A 246 -9.83 -12.42 13.32
C SER A 246 -8.44 -12.99 13.21
#